data_a2d2443e6050ae0fed7b17bce3dcd16a
#
_entry.id   a2d2443e6050ae0fed7b17bce3dcd16a
#
_cell.length_a   1.000
_cell.length_b   1.000
_cell.length_c   1.000
_cell.angle_alpha   90.00
_cell.angle_beta   90.00
_cell.angle_gamma   90.00
#
_symmetry.space_group_name_H-M   'P 1'
#
loop_
_entity.id
_entity.type
_entity.pdbx_description
1 polymer ?
#
loop_
_entity_poly.entity_id
_entity_poly.type
_entity_poly.pdbx_seq_one_letter_code
_entity_poly.pdbx_strand_id
1 'polypeptide(L)'
;INLGQNCLGVQSAAKRYFNKDVSELTLSESAVIAGITQSPGNLNPITNPQKNQKRRDKVLKNMLKQGYIDQAAYDEAMADDVYARIQSVNETQTDSSNAYSYFVDALADQVMDDLQDQCGFSETQAYNAVYSGGLSIYSTQNQSLQQICDEEANDDSNYPSNIEYGLDYALTV
;
A
#
# COMPACT_ATOMS: atom_id res chain seq x y z
N ILE A 1 1.42 -14.63 3.49
CA ILE A 1 2.49 -14.15 4.38
C ILE A 1 2.28 -12.67 4.67
N ASN A 2 2.38 -12.25 5.93
CA ASN A 2 2.32 -10.85 6.32
C ASN A 2 3.69 -10.18 6.13
N LEU A 3 3.71 -9.06 5.42
CA LEU A 3 4.91 -8.28 5.10
C LEU A 3 4.86 -6.84 5.66
N GLY A 4 4.07 -6.62 6.71
CA GLY A 4 3.89 -5.31 7.34
C GLY A 4 2.95 -4.39 6.53
N GLN A 5 2.53 -3.26 7.12
CA GLN A 5 1.64 -2.27 6.48
C GLN A 5 0.39 -2.92 5.83
N ASN A 6 -0.20 -3.89 6.50
CA ASN A 6 -1.33 -4.70 6.01
C ASN A 6 -1.08 -5.43 4.67
N CYS A 7 0.17 -5.57 4.24
CA CYS A 7 0.51 -6.27 3.00
C CYS A 7 0.48 -7.78 3.22
N LEU A 8 -0.52 -8.44 2.66
CA LEU A 8 -0.66 -9.89 2.64
C LEU A 8 -0.19 -10.43 1.29
N GLY A 9 1.08 -10.83 1.22
CA GLY A 9 1.70 -11.36 0.00
C GLY A 9 2.66 -10.39 -0.69
N VAL A 10 3.48 -10.96 -1.58
CA VAL A 10 4.61 -10.24 -2.21
C VAL A 10 4.12 -9.16 -3.18
N GLN A 11 3.04 -9.42 -3.92
CA GLN A 11 2.46 -8.44 -4.84
C GLN A 11 1.99 -7.18 -4.10
N SER A 12 1.25 -7.35 -2.99
CA SER A 12 0.81 -6.22 -2.16
C SER A 12 1.99 -5.44 -1.58
N ALA A 13 3.06 -6.15 -1.16
CA ALA A 13 4.26 -5.51 -0.67
C ALA A 13 5.02 -4.75 -1.76
N ALA A 14 5.12 -5.29 -2.99
CA ALA A 14 5.73 -4.63 -4.14
C ALA A 14 5.00 -3.33 -4.49
N LYS A 15 3.68 -3.36 -4.52
CA LYS A 15 2.86 -2.14 -4.73
C LYS A 15 3.03 -1.14 -3.59
N ARG A 16 2.97 -1.60 -2.34
CA ARG A 16 3.03 -0.71 -1.17
C ARG A 16 4.37 -0.03 -0.99
N TYR A 17 5.48 -0.77 -1.14
CA TYR A 17 6.81 -0.25 -0.86
C TYR A 17 7.48 0.41 -2.07
N PHE A 18 7.15 -0.02 -3.30
CA PHE A 18 7.85 0.39 -4.52
C PHE A 18 6.92 0.92 -5.62
N ASN A 19 5.60 0.83 -5.46
CA ASN A 19 4.60 1.13 -6.49
C ASN A 19 4.82 0.36 -7.80
N LYS A 20 5.29 -0.90 -7.71
CA LYS A 20 5.63 -1.77 -8.83
C LYS A 20 4.86 -3.09 -8.77
N ASP A 21 4.77 -3.77 -9.91
CA ASP A 21 4.41 -5.18 -9.93
C ASP A 21 5.57 -6.04 -9.43
N VAL A 22 5.25 -7.21 -8.87
CA VAL A 22 6.26 -8.13 -8.34
C VAL A 22 7.29 -8.56 -9.40
N SER A 23 6.87 -8.65 -10.65
CA SER A 23 7.73 -9.00 -11.80
C SER A 23 8.74 -7.90 -12.17
N GLU A 24 8.52 -6.67 -11.72
CA GLU A 24 9.36 -5.50 -12.00
C GLU A 24 10.38 -5.20 -10.89
N LEU A 25 10.35 -5.99 -9.79
CA LEU A 25 11.24 -5.79 -8.68
C LEU A 25 12.70 -6.10 -9.06
N THR A 26 13.59 -5.20 -8.67
CA THR A 26 15.03 -5.45 -8.74
C THR A 26 15.48 -6.47 -7.70
N LEU A 27 16.70 -6.99 -7.81
CA LEU A 27 17.30 -7.87 -6.80
C LEU A 27 17.33 -7.20 -5.42
N SER A 28 17.72 -5.94 -5.37
CA SER A 28 17.77 -5.15 -4.12
C SER A 28 16.39 -5.00 -3.49
N GLU A 29 15.36 -4.65 -4.26
CA GLU A 29 13.98 -4.51 -3.82
C GLU A 29 13.41 -5.85 -3.32
N SER A 30 13.68 -6.93 -4.05
CA SER A 30 13.29 -8.29 -3.65
C SER A 30 13.95 -8.71 -2.31
N ALA A 31 15.21 -8.36 -2.10
CA ALA A 31 15.92 -8.62 -0.85
C ALA A 31 15.39 -7.81 0.33
N VAL A 32 14.90 -6.56 0.10
CA VAL A 32 14.18 -5.76 1.11
C VAL A 32 12.93 -6.49 1.58
N ILE A 33 12.08 -6.91 0.62
CA ILE A 33 10.82 -7.64 0.94
C ILE A 33 11.13 -8.96 1.67
N ALA A 34 12.11 -9.73 1.19
CA ALA A 34 12.54 -10.95 1.85
C ALA A 34 13.02 -10.69 3.29
N GLY A 35 13.65 -9.54 3.53
CA GLY A 35 14.09 -9.10 4.85
C GLY A 35 12.96 -8.93 5.86
N ILE A 36 11.77 -8.53 5.42
CA ILE A 36 10.62 -8.25 6.29
C ILE A 36 10.08 -9.53 6.94
N THR A 37 10.17 -10.66 6.26
CA THR A 37 9.51 -11.93 6.62
C THR A 37 9.75 -12.40 8.06
N GLN A 38 10.91 -12.11 8.62
CA GLN A 38 11.30 -12.58 9.96
C GLN A 38 10.54 -11.82 11.07
N SER A 39 10.29 -10.53 10.89
CA SER A 39 9.62 -9.68 11.89
C SER A 39 9.00 -8.47 11.22
N PRO A 40 7.78 -8.57 10.68
CA PRO A 40 7.17 -7.53 9.84
C PRO A 40 7.07 -6.15 10.50
N GLY A 41 6.86 -6.08 11.80
CA GLY A 41 6.82 -4.81 12.54
C GLY A 41 8.21 -4.19 12.75
N ASN A 42 9.21 -5.01 13.15
CA ASN A 42 10.55 -4.51 13.48
C ASN A 42 11.44 -4.31 12.25
N LEU A 43 11.18 -5.03 11.17
CA LEU A 43 11.95 -4.99 9.93
C LEU A 43 11.18 -4.29 8.80
N ASN A 44 10.24 -3.43 9.15
CA ASN A 44 9.52 -2.62 8.19
C ASN A 44 10.45 -1.57 7.56
N PRO A 45 10.57 -1.50 6.21
CA PRO A 45 11.53 -0.62 5.56
C PRO A 45 11.15 0.87 5.63
N ILE A 46 9.88 1.19 5.91
CA ILE A 46 9.41 2.59 6.09
C ILE A 46 9.75 3.08 7.51
N THR A 47 9.33 2.30 8.54
CA THR A 47 9.46 2.75 9.93
C THR A 47 10.82 2.42 10.55
N ASN A 48 11.53 1.41 10.05
CA ASN A 48 12.81 0.95 10.55
C ASN A 48 13.82 0.66 9.42
N PRO A 49 14.12 1.62 8.53
CA PRO A 49 14.94 1.38 7.34
C PRO A 49 16.32 0.79 7.66
N GLN A 50 17.00 1.27 8.70
CA GLN A 50 18.34 0.79 9.07
C GLN A 50 18.33 -0.67 9.54
N LYS A 51 17.27 -1.12 10.22
CA LYS A 51 17.15 -2.52 10.63
C LYS A 51 16.86 -3.42 9.44
N ASN A 52 15.96 -2.97 8.54
CA ASN A 52 15.69 -3.69 7.32
C ASN A 52 16.93 -3.75 6.42
N GLN A 53 17.71 -2.67 6.27
CA GLN A 53 18.94 -2.63 5.50
C GLN A 53 19.94 -3.68 5.96
N LYS A 54 20.21 -3.76 7.26
CA LYS A 54 21.09 -4.81 7.81
C LYS A 54 20.59 -6.22 7.48
N ARG A 55 19.30 -6.41 7.43
CA ARG A 55 18.70 -7.70 7.08
C ARG A 55 18.78 -7.96 5.58
N ARG A 56 18.48 -6.99 4.71
CA ARG A 56 18.69 -7.04 3.27
C ARG A 56 20.11 -7.45 2.91
N ASP A 57 21.08 -6.77 3.49
CA ASP A 57 22.50 -7.03 3.24
C ASP A 57 22.88 -8.47 3.60
N LYS A 58 22.33 -8.98 4.70
CA LYS A 58 22.51 -10.39 5.10
C LYS A 58 21.85 -11.35 4.10
N VAL A 59 20.68 -11.02 3.56
CA VAL A 59 20.00 -11.81 2.53
C VAL A 59 20.87 -11.87 1.28
N LEU A 60 21.31 -10.73 0.74
CA LEU A 60 22.18 -10.66 -0.44
C LEU A 60 23.51 -11.43 -0.26
N LYS A 61 24.15 -11.27 0.91
CA LYS A 61 25.37 -12.01 1.24
C LYS A 61 25.15 -13.53 1.26
N ASN A 62 24.02 -13.98 1.77
CA ASN A 62 23.69 -15.40 1.78
C ASN A 62 23.40 -15.92 0.38
N MET A 63 22.73 -15.14 -0.47
CA MET A 63 22.48 -15.49 -1.88
C MET A 63 23.78 -15.64 -2.65
N LEU A 64 24.74 -14.72 -2.46
CA LEU A 64 26.08 -14.82 -3.05
C LEU A 64 26.80 -16.06 -2.56
N LYS A 65 26.83 -16.29 -1.23
CA LYS A 65 27.49 -17.45 -0.64
C LYS A 65 26.97 -18.81 -1.13
N GLN A 66 25.65 -18.84 -1.44
CA GLN A 66 24.96 -20.04 -1.90
C GLN A 66 24.95 -20.16 -3.43
N GLY A 67 25.53 -19.21 -4.16
CA GLY A 67 25.63 -19.23 -5.62
C GLY A 67 24.33 -18.90 -6.35
N TYR A 68 23.35 -18.30 -5.69
CA TYR A 68 22.12 -17.82 -6.33
C TYR A 68 22.33 -16.54 -7.16
N ILE A 69 23.32 -15.74 -6.79
CA ILE A 69 23.77 -14.56 -7.51
C ILE A 69 25.28 -14.57 -7.64
N ASP A 70 25.80 -13.90 -8.65
CA ASP A 70 27.24 -13.68 -8.80
C ASP A 70 27.72 -12.41 -8.06
N GLN A 71 29.03 -12.17 -8.08
CA GLN A 71 29.63 -11.01 -7.42
C GLN A 71 29.14 -9.68 -8.02
N ALA A 72 28.97 -9.63 -9.35
CA ALA A 72 28.55 -8.40 -10.01
C ALA A 72 27.11 -8.00 -9.61
N ALA A 73 26.19 -8.96 -9.60
CA ALA A 73 24.82 -8.72 -9.15
C ALA A 73 24.74 -8.35 -7.66
N TYR A 74 25.60 -8.94 -6.83
CA TYR A 74 25.70 -8.59 -5.42
C TYR A 74 26.17 -7.12 -5.25
N ASP A 75 27.25 -6.74 -5.95
CA ASP A 75 27.83 -5.40 -5.83
C ASP A 75 26.84 -4.33 -6.35
N GLU A 76 26.15 -4.60 -7.45
CA GLU A 76 25.07 -3.75 -7.98
C GLU A 76 23.95 -3.58 -6.95
N ALA A 77 23.46 -4.68 -6.39
CA ALA A 77 22.38 -4.62 -5.40
C ALA A 77 22.81 -3.92 -4.10
N MET A 78 24.07 -4.04 -3.70
CA MET A 78 24.59 -3.35 -2.51
C MET A 78 24.77 -1.85 -2.72
N ALA A 79 25.12 -1.44 -3.94
CA ALA A 79 25.26 -0.02 -4.31
C ALA A 79 23.93 0.69 -4.54
N ASP A 80 22.82 -0.04 -4.66
CA ASP A 80 21.51 0.48 -4.95
C ASP A 80 20.90 1.22 -3.75
N ASP A 81 20.52 2.49 -3.95
CA ASP A 81 19.85 3.33 -2.94
C ASP A 81 18.34 3.04 -2.90
N VAL A 82 17.99 1.80 -2.57
CA VAL A 82 16.61 1.31 -2.52
C VAL A 82 15.76 2.03 -1.45
N TYR A 83 16.37 2.51 -0.37
CA TYR A 83 15.64 3.14 0.73
C TYR A 83 15.22 4.56 0.39
N ALA A 84 15.98 5.31 -0.41
CA ALA A 84 15.55 6.61 -0.93
C ALA A 84 14.29 6.45 -1.83
N ARG A 85 14.23 5.40 -2.66
CA ARG A 85 13.03 5.11 -3.45
C ARG A 85 11.82 4.78 -2.58
N ILE A 86 11.99 3.95 -1.54
CA ILE A 86 10.92 3.64 -0.59
C ILE A 86 10.42 4.93 0.08
N GLN A 87 11.32 5.79 0.51
CA GLN A 87 10.95 7.06 1.12
C GLN A 87 10.17 7.94 0.14
N SER A 88 10.64 8.12 -1.08
CA SER A 88 9.95 8.92 -2.11
C SER A 88 8.55 8.41 -2.42
N VAL A 89 8.38 7.09 -2.60
CA VAL A 89 7.04 6.49 -2.83
C VAL A 89 6.10 6.73 -1.65
N ASN A 90 6.64 6.73 -0.41
CA ASN A 90 5.82 6.86 0.79
C ASN A 90 5.60 8.32 1.21
N GLU A 91 6.47 9.25 0.85
CA GLU A 91 6.23 10.69 1.02
C GLU A 91 5.07 11.15 0.13
N THR A 92 5.02 10.70 -1.12
CA THR A 92 3.90 11.00 -2.02
C THR A 92 2.57 10.34 -1.59
N GLN A 93 2.63 9.26 -0.80
CA GLN A 93 1.43 8.60 -0.27
C GLN A 93 0.97 9.17 1.09
N THR A 94 1.78 9.94 1.79
CA THR A 94 1.36 10.60 3.03
C THR A 94 0.51 11.84 2.77
N ASP A 95 0.62 12.44 1.59
CA ASP A 95 -0.28 13.52 1.15
C ASP A 95 -1.63 13.02 0.64
N SER A 96 -1.70 11.77 0.20
CA SER A 96 -2.96 11.04 0.07
C SER A 96 -3.20 10.30 1.38
N SER A 97 -3.83 10.95 2.34
CA SER A 97 -4.37 10.31 3.55
C SER A 97 -4.99 8.98 3.15
N ASN A 98 -4.70 7.89 3.90
CA ASN A 98 -5.41 6.60 3.79
C ASN A 98 -6.90 6.70 4.24
N ALA A 99 -7.51 7.85 4.12
CA ALA A 99 -8.95 7.97 4.09
C ALA A 99 -9.36 7.47 2.70
N TYR A 100 -9.89 6.24 2.64
CA TYR A 100 -10.68 5.85 1.48
C TYR A 100 -11.71 6.96 1.25
N SER A 101 -11.97 7.30 -0.03
CA SER A 101 -13.05 8.24 -0.30
C SER A 101 -14.35 7.67 0.30
N TYR A 102 -15.28 8.51 0.69
CA TYR A 102 -16.60 8.08 1.18
C TYR A 102 -17.29 7.09 0.23
N PHE A 103 -17.02 7.23 -1.08
CA PHE A 103 -17.48 6.27 -2.08
C PHE A 103 -16.90 4.87 -1.84
N VAL A 104 -15.60 4.75 -1.59
CA VAL A 104 -14.93 3.46 -1.38
C VAL A 104 -15.39 2.82 -0.07
N ASP A 105 -15.59 3.60 0.99
CA ASP A 105 -16.10 3.09 2.25
C ASP A 105 -17.53 2.57 2.09
N ALA A 106 -18.43 3.35 1.47
CA ALA A 106 -19.80 2.93 1.17
C ALA A 106 -19.86 1.69 0.26
N LEU A 107 -18.95 1.61 -0.73
CA LEU A 107 -18.84 0.45 -1.60
C LEU A 107 -18.38 -0.79 -0.84
N ALA A 108 -17.41 -0.64 0.07
CA ALA A 108 -16.91 -1.75 0.89
C ALA A 108 -18.02 -2.28 1.81
N ASP A 109 -18.78 -1.41 2.45
CA ASP A 109 -19.92 -1.78 3.30
C ASP A 109 -20.99 -2.51 2.48
N GLN A 110 -21.36 -1.99 1.30
CA GLN A 110 -22.33 -2.64 0.42
C GLN A 110 -21.88 -4.03 -0.02
N VAL A 111 -20.60 -4.19 -0.38
CA VAL A 111 -20.06 -5.51 -0.77
C VAL A 111 -20.08 -6.48 0.42
N MET A 112 -19.79 -6.00 1.63
CA MET A 112 -19.87 -6.84 2.84
C MET A 112 -21.31 -7.31 3.08
N ASP A 113 -22.30 -6.43 2.94
CA ASP A 113 -23.72 -6.76 3.08
C ASP A 113 -24.15 -7.76 2.01
N ASP A 114 -23.79 -7.55 0.75
CA ASP A 114 -24.09 -8.46 -0.35
C ASP A 114 -23.47 -9.86 -0.13
N LEU A 115 -22.26 -9.94 0.39
CA LEU A 115 -21.62 -11.23 0.71
C LEU A 115 -22.34 -11.96 1.85
N GLN A 116 -22.87 -11.22 2.83
CA GLN A 116 -23.67 -11.82 3.90
C GLN A 116 -25.03 -12.30 3.39
N ASP A 117 -25.74 -11.44 2.65
CA ASP A 117 -27.11 -11.70 2.23
C ASP A 117 -27.21 -12.73 1.09
N GLN A 118 -26.29 -12.66 0.12
CA GLN A 118 -26.37 -13.51 -1.08
C GLN A 118 -25.50 -14.75 -1.00
N CYS A 119 -24.37 -14.68 -0.28
CA CYS A 119 -23.41 -15.79 -0.17
C CYS A 119 -23.47 -16.49 1.19
N GLY A 120 -24.22 -15.96 2.15
CA GLY A 120 -24.36 -16.54 3.49
C GLY A 120 -23.07 -16.43 4.32
N PHE A 121 -22.21 -15.47 4.04
CA PHE A 121 -21.00 -15.22 4.83
C PHE A 121 -21.37 -14.65 6.20
N SER A 122 -20.61 -15.01 7.23
CA SER A 122 -20.64 -14.27 8.48
C SER A 122 -19.97 -12.90 8.28
N GLU A 123 -20.28 -11.94 9.14
CA GLU A 123 -19.66 -10.60 9.15
C GLU A 123 -18.12 -10.69 9.07
N THR A 124 -17.51 -11.56 9.88
CA THR A 124 -16.04 -11.76 9.86
C THR A 124 -15.53 -12.33 8.53
N GLN A 125 -16.31 -13.22 7.90
CA GLN A 125 -15.94 -13.79 6.59
C GLN A 125 -16.08 -12.75 5.49
N ALA A 126 -17.13 -11.94 5.49
CA ALA A 126 -17.35 -10.85 4.56
C ALA A 126 -16.23 -9.80 4.69
N TYR A 127 -15.90 -9.37 5.90
CA TYR A 127 -14.78 -8.46 6.18
C TYR A 127 -13.45 -9.01 5.64
N ASN A 128 -13.12 -10.27 5.95
CA ASN A 128 -11.89 -10.88 5.46
C ASN A 128 -11.88 -11.03 3.93
N ALA A 129 -13.01 -11.29 3.30
CA ALA A 129 -13.10 -11.38 1.85
C ALA A 129 -12.81 -10.02 1.19
N VAL A 130 -13.40 -8.93 1.69
CA VAL A 130 -13.22 -7.58 1.17
C VAL A 130 -11.79 -7.09 1.37
N TYR A 131 -11.26 -7.17 2.60
CA TYR A 131 -9.98 -6.54 2.94
C TYR A 131 -8.75 -7.45 2.75
N SER A 132 -8.93 -8.75 2.64
CA SER A 132 -7.82 -9.72 2.58
C SER A 132 -8.03 -10.86 1.59
N GLY A 133 -9.22 -10.98 1.01
CA GLY A 133 -9.59 -12.09 0.13
C GLY A 133 -9.14 -11.93 -1.32
N GLY A 134 -8.57 -10.79 -1.69
CA GLY A 134 -8.10 -10.52 -3.05
C GLY A 134 -9.23 -10.34 -4.07
N LEU A 135 -10.40 -9.88 -3.63
CA LEU A 135 -11.51 -9.55 -4.53
C LEU A 135 -11.13 -8.42 -5.49
N SER A 136 -11.57 -8.55 -6.74
CA SER A 136 -11.56 -7.45 -7.71
C SER A 136 -12.97 -6.86 -7.77
N ILE A 137 -13.14 -5.65 -7.25
CA ILE A 137 -14.43 -4.96 -7.20
C ILE A 137 -14.47 -3.93 -8.32
N TYR A 138 -15.47 -4.06 -9.20
CA TYR A 138 -15.70 -3.13 -10.30
C TYR A 138 -16.85 -2.20 -9.94
N SER A 139 -16.58 -0.89 -9.91
CA SER A 139 -17.57 0.11 -9.59
C SER A 139 -17.86 1.01 -10.79
N THR A 140 -18.90 1.84 -10.68
CA THR A 140 -19.26 2.85 -11.66
C THR A 140 -18.62 4.21 -11.38
N GLN A 141 -17.75 4.33 -10.37
CA GLN A 141 -17.07 5.58 -10.03
C GLN A 141 -16.25 6.10 -11.22
N ASN A 142 -16.45 7.34 -11.56
CA ASN A 142 -15.60 8.04 -12.52
C ASN A 142 -14.53 8.83 -11.75
N GLN A 143 -13.29 8.32 -11.77
CA GLN A 143 -12.18 8.93 -11.03
C GLN A 143 -11.91 10.39 -11.43
N SER A 144 -12.06 10.75 -12.72
CA SER A 144 -11.83 12.13 -13.17
C SER A 144 -12.89 13.08 -12.65
N LEU A 145 -14.15 12.65 -12.62
CA LEU A 145 -15.24 13.46 -12.04
C LEU A 145 -15.07 13.55 -10.52
N GLN A 146 -14.71 12.47 -9.85
CA GLN A 146 -14.47 12.49 -8.40
C GLN A 146 -13.36 13.47 -8.03
N GLN A 147 -12.25 13.47 -8.79
CA GLN A 147 -11.16 14.41 -8.54
C GLN A 147 -11.60 15.88 -8.70
N ILE A 148 -12.38 16.19 -9.72
CA ILE A 148 -12.93 17.56 -9.89
C ILE A 148 -13.83 17.92 -8.70
N CYS A 149 -14.68 17.00 -8.27
CA CYS A 149 -15.54 17.22 -7.11
C CYS A 149 -14.74 17.44 -5.83
N ASP A 150 -13.68 16.66 -5.62
CA ASP A 150 -12.81 16.80 -4.45
C ASP A 150 -12.03 18.14 -4.48
N GLU A 151 -11.53 18.56 -5.64
CA GLU A 151 -10.87 19.84 -5.83
C GLU A 151 -11.80 21.02 -5.52
N GLU A 152 -13.01 21.01 -6.08
CA GLU A 152 -14.02 22.06 -5.86
C GLU A 152 -14.54 22.07 -4.41
N ALA A 153 -14.68 20.89 -3.82
CA ALA A 153 -15.12 20.75 -2.43
C ALA A 153 -14.06 21.19 -1.41
N ASN A 154 -12.77 21.08 -1.73
CA ASN A 154 -11.67 21.53 -0.86
C ASN A 154 -11.29 23.01 -1.09
N ASP A 155 -11.92 23.71 -2.01
CA ASP A 155 -11.69 25.15 -2.22
C ASP A 155 -12.56 25.97 -1.28
N ASP A 156 -11.97 26.49 -0.21
CA ASP A 156 -12.66 27.33 0.79
C ASP A 156 -13.35 28.56 0.16
N SER A 157 -12.92 28.99 -1.02
CA SER A 157 -13.55 30.13 -1.72
C SER A 157 -14.96 29.83 -2.23
N ASN A 158 -15.30 28.57 -2.39
CA ASN A 158 -16.63 28.11 -2.82
C ASN A 158 -17.68 28.15 -1.68
N TYR A 159 -17.24 28.45 -0.45
CA TYR A 159 -18.11 28.45 0.73
C TYR A 159 -18.29 29.85 1.34
N PRO A 160 -19.40 30.10 2.02
CA PRO A 160 -19.63 31.38 2.70
C PRO A 160 -18.58 31.64 3.78
N SER A 161 -17.97 32.82 3.75
CA SER A 161 -16.90 33.23 4.67
C SER A 161 -17.33 33.52 6.12
N ASN A 162 -18.62 33.37 6.42
CA ASN A 162 -19.22 33.68 7.72
C ASN A 162 -19.56 32.47 8.57
N ILE A 163 -18.94 31.31 8.28
CA ILE A 163 -19.14 30.09 9.05
C ILE A 163 -18.11 30.06 10.18
N GLU A 164 -18.62 30.07 11.41
CA GLU A 164 -17.83 30.11 12.64
C GLU A 164 -17.16 28.75 12.98
N TYR A 165 -17.62 27.65 12.35
CA TYR A 165 -17.13 26.29 12.52
C TYR A 165 -16.85 25.66 11.15
N GLY A 166 -15.79 24.86 11.05
CA GLY A 166 -15.45 24.15 9.82
C GLY A 166 -16.59 23.31 9.28
N LEU A 167 -16.71 23.25 7.97
CA LEU A 167 -17.67 22.37 7.28
C LEU A 167 -16.99 21.05 6.95
N ASP A 168 -17.62 19.96 7.37
CA ASP A 168 -17.30 18.63 6.87
C ASP A 168 -18.30 18.26 5.77
N TYR A 169 -17.80 17.95 4.60
CA TYR A 169 -18.62 17.57 3.45
C TYR A 169 -18.02 16.39 2.69
N ALA A 170 -18.88 15.60 2.07
CA ALA A 170 -18.52 14.53 1.18
C ALA A 170 -19.32 14.65 -0.12
N LEU A 171 -18.63 14.54 -1.24
CA LEU A 171 -19.22 14.52 -2.55
C LEU A 171 -18.80 13.24 -3.29
N THR A 172 -19.78 12.45 -3.75
CA THR A 172 -19.55 11.23 -4.51
C THR A 172 -20.24 11.29 -5.86
N VAL A 173 -19.60 10.83 -6.92
CA VAL A 173 -20.11 10.80 -8.30
C VAL A 173 -20.04 9.39 -8.87
#